data_5200891165634d257ba4239fbb2b4c2d
#
_entry.id   5200891165634d257ba4239fbb2b4c2d
#
_cell.length_a   1.000
_cell.length_b   1.000
_cell.length_c   1.000
_cell.angle_alpha   90.00
_cell.angle_beta   90.00
_cell.angle_gamma   90.00
#
_symmetry.space_group_name_H-M   'P 1'
#
loop_
_entity.id
_entity.type
_entity.pdbx_description
1 polymer ?
#
loop_
_entity_poly.entity_id
_entity_poly.type
_entity_poly.pdbx_seq_one_letter_code
_entity_poly.pdbx_strand_id
1 'polypeptide(L)'
;PAAGRTQMTSPHPALGIDYGEARIGIAATDSVGIMAHPVETIHRHQTDGISRIVQLVQKRGIRTLVLGLPVRMDGTEGTAAAKVRAFGRELAAALPGLPLIFMDECLTTVIAQEKLHAAGKKAKNFRPVIDQVAAVEILNTWLDSTLG
;
A
#
# COMPACT_ATOMS: atom_id res chain seq x y z
N PRO A 1 -11.30 30.76 7.26
CA PRO A 1 -10.46 30.97 6.12
C PRO A 1 -9.97 29.67 5.52
N ALA A 2 -9.52 29.79 4.31
CA ALA A 2 -9.08 28.63 3.57
C ALA A 2 -7.98 27.86 4.29
N ALA A 3 -7.09 28.57 4.94
CA ALA A 3 -5.96 27.95 5.61
C ALA A 3 -6.41 26.97 6.69
N GLY A 4 -7.44 27.30 7.42
CA GLY A 4 -7.94 26.41 8.45
C GLY A 4 -8.44 25.10 7.86
N ARG A 5 -8.96 25.17 6.68
CA ARG A 5 -9.48 23.97 6.04
C ARG A 5 -8.40 23.01 5.61
N THR A 6 -7.25 23.54 5.29
CA THR A 6 -6.12 22.69 4.92
C THR A 6 -5.74 21.77 6.06
N GLN A 7 -5.76 22.28 7.28
CA GLN A 7 -5.40 21.49 8.44
C GLN A 7 -6.45 20.44 8.77
N MET A 8 -7.66 20.68 8.30
CA MET A 8 -8.73 19.73 8.54
C MET A 8 -8.72 18.57 7.59
N THR A 9 -7.90 18.63 6.55
CA THR A 9 -7.76 17.50 5.67
C THR A 9 -6.90 16.45 6.35
N SER A 10 -7.57 15.39 6.77
CA SER A 10 -6.89 14.22 7.31
C SER A 10 -6.14 13.50 6.20
N PRO A 11 -5.02 12.83 6.51
CA PRO A 11 -4.39 11.95 5.52
C PRO A 11 -5.18 10.67 5.29
N HIS A 12 -6.28 10.48 5.99
CA HIS A 12 -7.12 9.29 5.88
C HIS A 12 -8.39 9.55 5.11
N PRO A 13 -8.93 8.53 4.44
CA PRO A 13 -8.39 7.17 4.35
C PRO A 13 -7.15 7.12 3.47
N ALA A 14 -6.24 6.21 3.81
CA ALA A 14 -5.05 5.95 3.03
C ALA A 14 -5.17 4.61 2.34
N LEU A 15 -4.57 4.50 1.17
CA LEU A 15 -4.52 3.25 0.41
C LEU A 15 -3.12 2.69 0.49
N GLY A 16 -2.99 1.45 0.95
CA GLY A 16 -1.72 0.74 0.99
C GLY A 16 -1.56 -0.12 -0.25
N ILE A 17 -0.41 -0.10 -0.84
CA ILE A 17 -0.14 -0.77 -2.11
C ILE A 17 1.12 -1.62 -1.98
N ASP A 18 0.97 -2.91 -2.18
CA ASP A 18 2.08 -3.85 -2.26
C ASP A 18 2.26 -4.24 -3.71
N TYR A 19 3.19 -3.58 -4.39
CA TYR A 19 3.40 -3.75 -5.82
C TYR A 19 4.15 -5.04 -6.12
N GLY A 20 3.57 -5.88 -6.96
CA GLY A 20 4.22 -7.07 -7.50
C GLY A 20 4.15 -7.06 -9.02
N GLU A 21 4.94 -7.90 -9.66
CA GLU A 21 4.94 -7.98 -11.12
C GLU A 21 3.67 -8.61 -11.67
N ALA A 22 3.14 -9.59 -10.97
CA ALA A 22 1.93 -10.30 -11.40
C ALA A 22 0.69 -9.79 -10.69
N ARG A 23 0.83 -9.37 -9.45
CA ARG A 23 -0.30 -8.97 -8.61
C ARG A 23 0.06 -7.76 -7.77
N ILE A 24 -0.95 -6.95 -7.46
CA ILE A 24 -0.80 -5.81 -6.56
C ILE A 24 -1.78 -6.01 -5.42
N GLY A 25 -1.28 -6.06 -4.20
CA GLY A 25 -2.12 -6.15 -3.02
C GLY A 25 -2.56 -4.77 -2.57
N ILE A 26 -3.83 -4.63 -2.22
CA ILE A 26 -4.42 -3.34 -1.84
C ILE A 26 -5.07 -3.47 -0.47
N ALA A 27 -4.79 -2.49 0.37
CA ALA A 27 -5.44 -2.33 1.66
C ALA A 27 -5.82 -0.86 1.85
N ALA A 28 -6.67 -0.58 2.80
CA ALA A 28 -7.09 0.80 3.07
C ALA A 28 -7.31 1.01 4.55
N THR A 29 -7.11 2.23 5.01
CA THR A 29 -7.51 2.61 6.36
C THR A 29 -8.95 3.11 6.34
N ASP A 30 -9.57 3.16 7.51
CA ASP A 30 -10.86 3.82 7.66
C ASP A 30 -10.66 5.34 7.63
N SER A 31 -11.76 6.08 7.62
CA SER A 31 -11.69 7.54 7.50
C SER A 31 -11.09 8.22 8.71
N VAL A 32 -11.03 7.55 9.85
CA VAL A 32 -10.41 8.10 11.05
C VAL A 32 -8.98 7.62 11.24
N GLY A 33 -8.54 6.64 10.44
CA GLY A 33 -7.15 6.20 10.49
C GLY A 33 -6.78 5.33 11.67
N ILE A 34 -7.73 4.55 12.17
CA ILE A 34 -7.49 3.67 13.30
C ILE A 34 -7.00 2.30 12.86
N MET A 35 -7.62 1.74 11.82
CA MET A 35 -7.33 0.39 11.38
C MET A 35 -7.14 0.31 9.88
N ALA A 36 -6.25 -0.58 9.48
CA ALA A 36 -6.10 -0.96 8.08
C ALA A 36 -6.81 -2.29 7.84
N HIS A 37 -7.41 -2.43 6.67
CA HIS A 37 -8.10 -3.66 6.29
C HIS A 37 -7.79 -4.01 4.84
N PRO A 38 -7.84 -5.29 4.48
CA PRO A 38 -7.59 -5.70 3.09
C PRO A 38 -8.73 -5.24 2.19
N VAL A 39 -8.39 -4.89 0.96
CA VAL A 39 -9.37 -4.44 -0.01
C VAL A 39 -9.49 -5.42 -1.16
N GLU A 40 -8.40 -5.64 -1.90
CA GLU A 40 -8.42 -6.57 -3.03
C GLU A 40 -7.01 -6.86 -3.51
N THR A 41 -6.90 -7.85 -4.38
CA THR A 41 -5.68 -8.13 -5.12
C THR A 41 -5.95 -7.84 -6.58
N ILE A 42 -5.12 -7.01 -7.19
CA ILE A 42 -5.23 -6.68 -8.61
C ILE A 42 -4.37 -7.67 -9.38
N HIS A 43 -4.98 -8.39 -10.31
CA HIS A 43 -4.26 -9.32 -11.18
C HIS A 43 -3.88 -8.57 -12.45
N ARG A 44 -2.59 -8.29 -12.60
CA ARG A 44 -2.10 -7.36 -13.62
C ARG A 44 -2.26 -7.87 -15.05
N HIS A 45 -2.44 -9.16 -15.24
CA HIS A 45 -2.73 -9.71 -16.56
C HIS A 45 -4.16 -9.45 -16.99
N GLN A 46 -5.03 -9.14 -16.05
CA GLN A 46 -6.46 -8.98 -16.31
C GLN A 46 -6.90 -7.53 -16.21
N THR A 47 -6.20 -6.74 -15.41
CA THR A 47 -6.62 -5.39 -15.07
C THR A 47 -5.41 -4.47 -15.04
N ASP A 48 -5.55 -3.28 -15.64
CA ASP A 48 -4.51 -2.27 -15.55
C ASP A 48 -4.43 -1.74 -14.11
N GLY A 49 -3.26 -1.89 -13.49
CA GLY A 49 -3.08 -1.54 -12.09
C GLY A 49 -3.32 -0.07 -11.80
N ILE A 50 -2.78 0.81 -12.63
CA ILE A 50 -2.95 2.26 -12.45
C ILE A 50 -4.43 2.63 -12.52
N SER A 51 -5.13 2.18 -13.56
CA SER A 51 -6.55 2.49 -13.74
C SER A 51 -7.39 1.99 -12.56
N ARG A 52 -7.09 0.78 -12.09
CA ARG A 52 -7.86 0.22 -10.98
C ARG A 52 -7.63 0.99 -9.69
N ILE A 53 -6.37 1.39 -9.44
CA ILE A 53 -6.06 2.18 -8.25
C ILE A 53 -6.76 3.54 -8.31
N VAL A 54 -6.79 4.17 -9.48
CA VAL A 54 -7.51 5.43 -9.65
C VAL A 54 -8.99 5.26 -9.31
N GLN A 55 -9.61 4.18 -9.77
CA GLN A 55 -11.00 3.90 -9.44
C GLN A 55 -11.21 3.74 -7.94
N LEU A 56 -10.31 3.01 -7.28
CA LEU A 56 -10.41 2.80 -5.83
C LEU A 56 -10.23 4.10 -5.06
N VAL A 57 -9.30 4.95 -5.50
CA VAL A 57 -9.08 6.25 -4.89
C VAL A 57 -10.37 7.09 -4.94
N GLN A 58 -10.99 7.14 -6.11
CA GLN A 58 -12.20 7.91 -6.30
C GLN A 58 -13.39 7.33 -5.52
N LYS A 59 -13.53 6.01 -5.59
CA LYS A 59 -14.66 5.34 -4.94
C LYS A 59 -14.59 5.45 -3.42
N ARG A 60 -13.40 5.37 -2.85
CA ARG A 60 -13.21 5.35 -1.40
C ARG A 60 -12.84 6.70 -0.83
N GLY A 61 -12.65 7.71 -1.66
CA GLY A 61 -12.24 9.02 -1.17
C GLY A 61 -10.85 9.01 -0.55
N ILE A 62 -9.94 8.27 -1.13
CA ILE A 62 -8.58 8.12 -0.60
C ILE A 62 -7.84 9.45 -0.64
N ARG A 63 -7.11 9.76 0.42
CA ARG A 63 -6.37 11.00 0.57
C ARG A 63 -4.87 10.85 0.60
N THR A 64 -4.36 9.63 0.75
CA THR A 64 -2.93 9.35 0.78
C THR A 64 -2.68 7.99 0.17
N LEU A 65 -1.61 7.88 -0.61
CA LEU A 65 -1.14 6.60 -1.12
C LEU A 65 0.12 6.21 -0.37
N VAL A 66 0.16 4.98 0.13
CA VAL A 66 1.33 4.44 0.81
C VAL A 66 1.81 3.23 0.02
N LEU A 67 2.96 3.35 -0.59
CA LEU A 67 3.52 2.35 -1.48
C LEU A 67 4.70 1.66 -0.81
N GLY A 68 4.63 0.36 -0.66
CA GLY A 68 5.72 -0.40 -0.07
C GLY A 68 6.95 -0.37 -0.96
N LEU A 69 8.10 -0.06 -0.39
CA LEU A 69 9.36 0.03 -1.13
C LEU A 69 10.27 -1.09 -0.66
N PRO A 70 10.55 -2.09 -1.53
CA PRO A 70 11.42 -3.20 -1.12
C PRO A 70 12.86 -2.73 -1.00
N VAL A 71 13.38 -2.86 0.21
CA VAL A 71 14.73 -2.43 0.55
C VAL A 71 15.48 -3.66 1.04
N ARG A 72 16.75 -3.81 0.64
CA ARG A 72 17.57 -4.93 1.09
C ARG A 72 17.89 -4.76 2.57
N MET A 73 18.36 -5.87 3.16
CA MET A 73 18.70 -5.90 4.59
C MET A 73 19.73 -4.84 4.96
N ASP A 74 20.62 -4.49 4.03
CA ASP A 74 21.65 -3.47 4.26
C ASP A 74 21.16 -2.04 3.98
N GLY A 75 19.88 -1.87 3.68
CA GLY A 75 19.30 -0.56 3.41
C GLY A 75 19.42 -0.11 1.96
N THR A 76 20.05 -0.89 1.10
CA THR A 76 20.19 -0.49 -0.30
C THR A 76 18.96 -0.88 -1.13
N GLU A 77 18.74 -0.18 -2.23
CA GLU A 77 17.66 -0.46 -3.15
C GLU A 77 18.19 -1.22 -4.36
N GLY A 78 17.42 -2.19 -4.81
CA GLY A 78 17.77 -2.97 -5.97
C GLY A 78 16.75 -2.79 -7.10
N THR A 79 16.71 -3.77 -7.99
CA THR A 79 15.83 -3.75 -9.15
C THR A 79 14.36 -3.65 -8.76
N ALA A 80 13.97 -4.38 -7.71
CA ALA A 80 12.57 -4.35 -7.24
C ALA A 80 12.18 -2.95 -6.78
N ALA A 81 13.06 -2.27 -6.04
CA ALA A 81 12.79 -0.91 -5.60
C ALA A 81 12.68 0.05 -6.78
N ALA A 82 13.53 -0.13 -7.79
CA ALA A 82 13.47 0.70 -9.00
C ALA A 82 12.12 0.56 -9.71
N LYS A 83 11.59 -0.65 -9.77
CA LYS A 83 10.28 -0.90 -10.39
C LYS A 83 9.15 -0.25 -9.58
N VAL A 84 9.23 -0.32 -8.27
CA VAL A 84 8.24 0.32 -7.40
C VAL A 84 8.27 1.83 -7.56
N ARG A 85 9.46 2.41 -7.62
CA ARG A 85 9.58 3.86 -7.79
C ARG A 85 9.03 4.30 -9.14
N ALA A 86 9.26 3.50 -10.19
CA ALA A 86 8.68 3.79 -11.51
C ALA A 86 7.16 3.74 -11.46
N PHE A 87 6.61 2.73 -10.81
CA PHE A 87 5.17 2.61 -10.64
C PHE A 87 4.62 3.80 -9.85
N GLY A 88 5.33 4.22 -8.82
CA GLY A 88 4.95 5.38 -8.02
C GLY A 88 4.89 6.66 -8.85
N ARG A 89 5.83 6.83 -9.78
CA ARG A 89 5.81 7.99 -10.67
C ARG A 89 4.58 7.97 -11.57
N GLU A 90 4.21 6.78 -12.08
CA GLU A 90 3.00 6.65 -12.89
C GLU A 90 1.74 6.95 -12.10
N LEU A 91 1.69 6.48 -10.85
CA LEU A 91 0.57 6.78 -9.96
C LEU A 91 0.48 8.28 -9.68
N ALA A 92 1.61 8.90 -9.38
CA ALA A 92 1.64 10.33 -9.09
C ALA A 92 1.17 11.14 -10.29
N ALA A 93 1.52 10.71 -11.50
CA ALA A 93 1.07 11.38 -12.71
C ALA A 93 -0.43 11.21 -12.93
N ALA A 94 -0.97 10.04 -12.59
CA ALA A 94 -2.39 9.75 -12.75
C ALA A 94 -3.25 10.40 -11.67
N LEU A 95 -2.67 10.69 -10.52
CA LEU A 95 -3.39 11.23 -9.36
C LEU A 95 -2.64 12.47 -8.85
N PRO A 96 -2.59 13.54 -9.66
CA PRO A 96 -1.85 14.74 -9.26
C PRO A 96 -2.46 15.36 -8.00
N GLY A 97 -1.60 15.83 -7.12
CA GLY A 97 -2.05 16.44 -5.86
C GLY A 97 -2.31 15.47 -4.73
N LEU A 98 -2.29 14.17 -5.01
CA LEU A 98 -2.49 13.18 -3.96
C LEU A 98 -1.13 12.77 -3.39
N PRO A 99 -0.92 12.93 -2.08
CA PRO A 99 0.36 12.54 -1.48
C PRO A 99 0.67 11.06 -1.70
N LEU A 100 1.90 10.77 -2.06
CA LEU A 100 2.38 9.40 -2.23
C LEU A 100 3.61 9.22 -1.35
N ILE A 101 3.57 8.24 -0.47
CA ILE A 101 4.61 7.98 0.50
C ILE A 101 5.17 6.58 0.26
N PHE A 102 6.50 6.47 0.28
CA PHE A 102 7.16 5.16 0.21
C PHE A 102 7.44 4.68 1.63
N MET A 103 7.15 3.40 1.87
CA MET A 103 7.37 2.80 3.18
C MET A 103 8.19 1.52 2.99
N ASP A 104 9.21 1.34 3.82
CA ASP A 104 10.06 0.15 3.75
C ASP A 104 9.21 -1.11 3.91
N GLU A 105 9.33 -2.02 2.94
CA GLU A 105 8.51 -3.23 2.86
C GLU A 105 9.25 -4.48 3.35
N CYS A 106 10.57 -4.41 3.50
CA CYS A 106 11.37 -5.60 3.82
C CYS A 106 10.84 -6.31 5.07
N LEU A 107 10.73 -5.58 6.15
CA LEU A 107 10.28 -6.15 7.42
C LEU A 107 8.80 -6.50 7.40
N THR A 108 7.97 -5.67 6.77
CA THR A 108 6.52 -5.92 6.73
C THR A 108 6.19 -7.21 6.00
N THR A 109 6.88 -7.50 4.91
CA THR A 109 6.66 -8.74 4.18
C THR A 109 6.98 -9.97 5.02
N VAL A 110 8.08 -9.93 5.76
CA VAL A 110 8.47 -11.02 6.64
C VAL A 110 7.40 -11.25 7.70
N ILE A 111 6.93 -10.17 8.33
CA ILE A 111 5.90 -10.27 9.36
C ILE A 111 4.61 -10.88 8.79
N ALA A 112 4.21 -10.46 7.60
CA ALA A 112 3.00 -10.99 6.97
C ALA A 112 3.11 -12.49 6.72
N GLN A 113 4.26 -12.93 6.24
CA GLN A 113 4.48 -14.35 5.98
C GLN A 113 4.48 -15.15 7.27
N GLU A 114 5.09 -14.63 8.32
CA GLU A 114 5.10 -15.30 9.62
C GLU A 114 3.70 -15.46 10.17
N LYS A 115 2.86 -14.45 10.04
CA LYS A 115 1.48 -14.54 10.51
C LYS A 115 0.70 -15.64 9.80
N LEU A 116 0.90 -15.77 8.50
CA LEU A 116 0.24 -16.81 7.72
C LEU A 116 0.75 -18.19 8.08
N HIS A 117 2.04 -18.33 8.32
CA HIS A 117 2.62 -19.58 8.78
C HIS A 117 2.07 -19.99 10.14
N ALA A 118 2.00 -19.05 11.06
CA ALA A 118 1.46 -19.30 12.39
C ALA A 118 0.00 -19.76 12.34
N ALA A 119 -0.72 -19.34 11.30
CA ALA A 119 -2.10 -19.78 11.09
C ALA A 119 -2.20 -21.18 10.50
N GLY A 120 -1.08 -21.80 10.15
CA GLY A 120 -1.06 -23.16 9.61
C GLY A 120 -1.62 -23.27 8.21
N LYS A 121 -1.59 -22.21 7.45
CA LYS A 121 -2.16 -22.19 6.10
C LYS A 121 -1.11 -22.54 5.06
N LYS A 122 -1.56 -23.14 3.98
CA LYS A 122 -0.67 -23.46 2.86
C LYS A 122 -0.45 -22.22 2.01
N ALA A 123 0.82 -21.89 1.78
CA ALA A 123 1.17 -20.64 1.09
C ALA A 123 0.52 -20.53 -0.28
N LYS A 124 0.48 -21.61 -1.05
CA LYS A 124 -0.06 -21.54 -2.42
C LYS A 124 -1.53 -21.14 -2.47
N ASN A 125 -2.29 -21.46 -1.41
CA ASN A 125 -3.71 -21.14 -1.36
C ASN A 125 -3.96 -19.72 -0.90
N PHE A 126 -2.92 -19.03 -0.42
CA PHE A 126 -3.07 -17.73 0.21
C PHE A 126 -2.25 -16.63 -0.44
N ARG A 127 -1.70 -16.87 -1.65
CA ARG A 127 -0.93 -15.84 -2.34
C ARG A 127 -1.67 -14.52 -2.49
N PRO A 128 -2.93 -14.51 -2.96
CA PRO A 128 -3.66 -13.24 -3.03
C PRO A 128 -3.86 -12.62 -1.66
N VAL A 129 -4.06 -13.45 -0.63
CA VAL A 129 -4.21 -12.97 0.75
C VAL A 129 -2.89 -12.43 1.27
N ILE A 130 -1.77 -13.08 0.92
CA ILE A 130 -0.44 -12.60 1.32
C ILE A 130 -0.22 -11.18 0.79
N ASP A 131 -0.58 -10.91 -0.47
CA ASP A 131 -0.42 -9.58 -1.05
C ASP A 131 -1.24 -8.55 -0.28
N GLN A 132 -2.47 -8.88 0.10
CA GLN A 132 -3.33 -7.99 0.86
C GLN A 132 -2.82 -7.80 2.28
N VAL A 133 -2.34 -8.86 2.91
CA VAL A 133 -1.78 -8.78 4.27
C VAL A 133 -0.52 -7.90 4.26
N ALA A 134 0.31 -8.04 3.23
CA ALA A 134 1.49 -7.19 3.10
C ALA A 134 1.07 -5.72 2.98
N ALA A 135 0.04 -5.43 2.20
CA ALA A 135 -0.47 -4.06 2.06
C ALA A 135 -1.00 -3.53 3.39
N VAL A 136 -1.69 -4.37 4.17
CA VAL A 136 -2.15 -3.98 5.51
C VAL A 136 -0.97 -3.65 6.42
N GLU A 137 0.08 -4.47 6.39
CA GLU A 137 1.26 -4.24 7.23
C GLU A 137 2.00 -2.96 6.83
N ILE A 138 2.03 -2.65 5.53
CA ILE A 138 2.59 -1.39 5.05
C ILE A 138 1.84 -0.22 5.68
N LEU A 139 0.51 -0.27 5.67
CA LEU A 139 -0.31 0.77 6.28
C LEU A 139 -0.13 0.84 7.78
N ASN A 140 -0.05 -0.30 8.45
CA ASN A 140 0.15 -0.32 9.91
C ASN A 140 1.48 0.32 10.27
N THR A 141 2.53 0.03 9.52
CA THR A 141 3.85 0.64 9.73
C THR A 141 3.76 2.15 9.54
N TRP A 142 3.06 2.60 8.51
CA TRP A 142 2.87 4.02 8.27
C TRP A 142 2.06 4.68 9.39
N LEU A 143 0.97 4.03 9.82
CA LEU A 143 0.17 4.55 10.93
C LEU A 143 0.98 4.71 12.19
N ASP A 144 1.80 3.70 12.52
CA ASP A 144 2.65 3.76 13.70
C ASP A 144 3.65 4.91 13.61
N SER A 145 4.19 5.16 12.42
CA SER A 145 5.16 6.24 12.24
C SER A 145 4.52 7.62 12.36
N THR A 146 3.24 7.75 12.00
CA THR A 146 2.55 9.04 12.09
C THR A 146 2.05 9.34 13.50
N LEU A 147 1.90 8.31 14.32
CA LEU A 147 1.46 8.48 15.70
C LEU A 147 2.60 8.82 16.62
N GLY A 148 3.77 8.42 16.25
CA GLY A 148 4.95 8.67 17.04
C GLY A 148 5.54 10.02 16.77
#